data_f5c4c551e9c2b12b18b695c5ed0dd1cf
#
_entry.id   f5c4c551e9c2b12b18b695c5ed0dd1cf
#
_cell.length_a   1.000
_cell.length_b   1.000
_cell.length_c   1.000
_cell.angle_alpha   90.00
_cell.angle_beta   90.00
_cell.angle_gamma   90.00
#
_symmetry.space_group_name_H-M   'P 1'
#
loop_
_entity.id
_entity.type
_entity.pdbx_description
1 polymer ?
#
loop_
_entity_poly.entity_id
_entity_poly.type
_entity_poly.pdbx_seq_one_letter_code
_entity_poly.pdbx_strand_id
1 'polypeptide(L)'
;MGFCFFKIKSKLWLFAKNTFSNSTKFKQKGQKFTKKEFFSFLLIKTSYHKCLIFDNGETMDYKLLNLKVMGDERGKLISLEGGKSIPFEIRRVYWIYDTLPDGDRGFHAHKDLEQVIVAMDGACEFVLDDGKKREVVRLNRPDIALYIGKNMWREMKHFSYGCKLMVIASEHYDEKEYIRDYQVFLKSVKR
;
A
#
# COMPACT_ATOMS: atom_id res chain seq x y z
N MET A 1 -14.40 -16.25 -13.03
CA MET A 1 -13.03 -16.02 -13.56
C MET A 1 -11.92 -16.71 -12.74
N GLY A 2 -12.22 -17.78 -12.02
CA GLY A 2 -11.27 -18.48 -11.13
C GLY A 2 -10.43 -19.59 -11.76
N PHE A 3 -10.79 -20.09 -12.95
CA PHE A 3 -10.15 -21.27 -13.52
C PHE A 3 -8.83 -21.03 -14.28
N CYS A 4 -8.52 -19.80 -14.68
CA CYS A 4 -7.31 -19.51 -15.46
C CYS A 4 -6.04 -19.39 -14.58
N PHE A 5 -6.17 -18.98 -13.33
CA PHE A 5 -5.04 -18.78 -12.39
C PHE A 5 -4.41 -20.08 -11.88
N PHE A 6 -5.22 -21.11 -11.73
CA PHE A 6 -4.73 -22.41 -11.23
C PHE A 6 -3.90 -23.16 -12.28
N LYS A 7 -4.27 -23.01 -13.57
CA LYS A 7 -3.57 -23.67 -14.70
C LYS A 7 -2.18 -23.08 -15.00
N ILE A 8 -1.98 -21.78 -14.73
CA ILE A 8 -0.67 -21.11 -14.95
C ILE A 8 0.31 -21.48 -13.85
N LYS A 9 -0.13 -21.55 -12.57
CA LYS A 9 0.72 -21.99 -11.45
C LYS A 9 1.18 -23.44 -11.60
N SER A 10 0.33 -24.33 -12.05
CA SER A 10 0.68 -25.74 -12.26
C SER A 10 1.66 -25.95 -13.42
N LYS A 11 1.54 -25.21 -14.53
CA LYS A 11 2.48 -25.29 -15.64
C LYS A 11 3.87 -24.72 -15.33
N LEU A 12 3.94 -23.62 -14.59
CA LEU A 12 5.19 -23.03 -14.12
C LEU A 12 5.90 -23.94 -13.09
N TRP A 13 5.14 -24.54 -12.18
CA TRP A 13 5.65 -25.50 -11.20
C TRP A 13 6.14 -26.79 -11.86
N LEU A 14 5.42 -27.31 -12.87
CA LEU A 14 5.83 -28.48 -13.64
C LEU A 14 7.09 -28.21 -14.49
N PHE A 15 7.19 -27.02 -15.08
CA PHE A 15 8.37 -26.59 -15.83
C PHE A 15 9.59 -26.44 -14.93
N ALA A 16 9.45 -25.82 -13.76
CA ALA A 16 10.51 -25.71 -12.77
C ALA A 16 10.95 -27.09 -12.26
N LYS A 17 10.03 -28.01 -12.03
CA LYS A 17 10.33 -29.37 -11.55
C LYS A 17 11.11 -30.20 -12.58
N ASN A 18 10.73 -30.11 -13.86
CA ASN A 18 11.42 -30.85 -14.94
C ASN A 18 12.79 -30.29 -15.32
N THR A 19 13.00 -28.98 -15.15
CA THR A 19 14.28 -28.32 -15.47
C THR A 19 15.34 -28.48 -14.36
N PHE A 20 14.93 -28.79 -13.11
CA PHE A 20 15.80 -28.87 -11.93
C PHE A 20 15.95 -30.27 -11.33
N SER A 21 15.60 -31.33 -12.07
CA SER A 21 15.64 -32.68 -11.50
C SER A 21 17.04 -33.19 -11.16
N ASN A 22 18.14 -32.64 -11.75
CA ASN A 22 19.51 -33.13 -11.52
C ASN A 22 20.65 -32.08 -11.50
N SER A 23 20.38 -30.78 -11.31
CA SER A 23 21.47 -29.80 -11.21
C SER A 23 21.15 -28.63 -10.27
N THR A 24 22.07 -28.36 -9.35
CA THR A 24 22.00 -27.25 -8.40
C THR A 24 22.36 -25.88 -9.02
N LYS A 25 22.75 -25.84 -10.29
CA LYS A 25 23.22 -24.61 -10.97
C LYS A 25 22.73 -24.54 -12.41
N PHE A 26 22.26 -23.38 -12.83
CA PHE A 26 21.82 -23.07 -14.21
C PHE A 26 22.77 -22.07 -14.86
N LYS A 27 23.07 -22.22 -16.16
CA LYS A 27 23.92 -21.31 -16.93
C LYS A 27 23.13 -20.59 -18.00
N GLN A 28 23.20 -19.26 -18.04
CA GLN A 28 22.71 -18.45 -19.16
C GLN A 28 23.77 -17.40 -19.51
N LYS A 29 24.18 -17.34 -20.79
CA LYS A 29 25.23 -16.43 -21.30
C LYS A 29 26.55 -16.44 -20.48
N GLY A 30 27.01 -17.64 -20.09
CA GLY A 30 28.31 -17.80 -19.40
C GLY A 30 28.29 -17.56 -17.89
N GLN A 31 27.21 -17.06 -17.30
CA GLN A 31 27.06 -16.80 -15.87
C GLN A 31 26.32 -17.95 -15.17
N LYS A 32 26.82 -18.38 -14.02
CA LYS A 32 26.22 -19.44 -13.17
C LYS A 32 25.35 -18.79 -12.10
N PHE A 33 24.09 -19.21 -12.02
CA PHE A 33 23.13 -18.73 -11.01
C PHE A 33 22.77 -19.85 -10.04
N THR A 34 22.57 -19.50 -8.79
CA THR A 34 21.97 -20.39 -7.80
C THR A 34 20.45 -20.47 -8.03
N LYS A 35 19.81 -21.51 -7.47
CA LYS A 35 18.36 -21.70 -7.54
C LYS A 35 17.58 -20.45 -7.03
N LYS A 36 18.10 -19.78 -6.00
CA LYS A 36 17.53 -18.58 -5.40
C LYS A 36 17.63 -17.36 -6.33
N GLU A 37 18.77 -17.19 -6.99
CA GLU A 37 19.02 -16.09 -7.94
C GLU A 37 18.22 -16.25 -9.24
N PHE A 38 18.03 -17.50 -9.71
CA PHE A 38 17.21 -17.79 -10.89
C PHE A 38 15.73 -17.46 -10.66
N PHE A 39 15.17 -17.80 -9.51
CA PHE A 39 13.79 -17.42 -9.17
C PHE A 39 13.62 -15.89 -9.06
N SER A 40 14.60 -15.20 -8.50
CA SER A 40 14.62 -13.73 -8.46
C SER A 40 14.67 -13.12 -9.87
N PHE A 41 15.48 -13.69 -10.78
CA PHE A 41 15.62 -13.22 -12.15
C PHE A 41 14.37 -13.49 -13.03
N LEU A 42 13.67 -14.61 -12.81
CA LEU A 42 12.45 -14.95 -13.53
C LEU A 42 11.29 -14.01 -13.17
N LEU A 43 11.25 -13.55 -11.92
CA LEU A 43 10.23 -12.60 -11.43
C LEU A 43 10.43 -11.17 -11.97
N ILE A 44 11.66 -10.77 -12.28
CA ILE A 44 11.98 -9.44 -12.84
C ILE A 44 11.58 -9.32 -14.32
N LYS A 45 11.51 -10.42 -15.08
CA LYS A 45 11.20 -10.40 -16.53
C LYS A 45 9.71 -10.43 -16.88
N THR A 46 8.81 -10.69 -15.95
CA THR A 46 7.37 -10.55 -16.17
C THR A 46 6.93 -9.12 -15.81
N SER A 47 7.30 -8.20 -16.68
CA SER A 47 6.91 -6.79 -16.61
C SER A 47 5.39 -6.64 -16.71
N TYR A 48 4.85 -5.74 -15.86
CA TYR A 48 3.42 -5.40 -15.73
C TYR A 48 2.55 -6.46 -15.07
N HIS A 49 2.65 -6.65 -13.78
CA HIS A 49 1.60 -6.78 -12.77
C HIS A 49 2.18 -7.30 -11.45
N LYS A 50 2.03 -6.51 -10.41
CA LYS A 50 2.22 -6.88 -9.00
C LYS A 50 3.58 -7.48 -8.65
N CYS A 51 4.50 -6.64 -8.25
CA CYS A 51 5.68 -7.03 -7.49
C CYS A 51 5.22 -7.81 -6.23
N LEU A 52 5.23 -9.14 -6.31
CA LEU A 52 5.17 -9.99 -5.13
C LEU A 52 6.59 -10.04 -4.56
N ILE A 53 6.91 -9.05 -3.74
CA ILE A 53 8.07 -9.15 -2.85
C ILE A 53 7.68 -10.23 -1.83
N PHE A 54 8.32 -11.39 -1.90
CA PHE A 54 8.37 -12.31 -0.77
C PHE A 54 9.33 -11.70 0.26
N ASP A 55 8.83 -10.74 1.04
CA ASP A 55 9.45 -10.34 2.27
C ASP A 55 9.08 -11.40 3.33
N ASN A 56 10.07 -12.10 3.88
CA ASN A 56 9.92 -13.00 5.02
C ASN A 56 9.82 -12.19 6.32
N GLY A 57 9.12 -11.10 6.33
CA GLY A 57 8.89 -10.24 7.47
C GLY A 57 7.48 -9.66 7.41
N GLU A 58 6.90 -9.40 8.54
CA GLU A 58 5.62 -8.73 8.69
C GLU A 58 5.53 -7.54 7.74
N THR A 59 4.57 -7.58 6.82
CA THR A 59 4.31 -6.46 5.91
C THR A 59 3.61 -5.37 6.70
N MET A 60 4.06 -4.12 6.54
CA MET A 60 3.38 -2.95 7.09
C MET A 60 1.91 -2.97 6.69
N ASP A 61 1.00 -2.66 7.62
CA ASP A 61 -0.44 -2.68 7.36
C ASP A 61 -0.90 -1.42 6.62
N TYR A 62 -0.38 -1.24 5.41
CA TYR A 62 -0.90 -0.26 4.46
C TYR A 62 -1.04 -0.86 3.06
N LYS A 63 -1.90 -0.28 2.23
CA LYS A 63 -2.12 -0.71 0.84
C LYS A 63 -2.43 0.47 -0.05
N LEU A 64 -1.97 0.43 -1.29
CA LEU A 64 -2.48 1.29 -2.35
C LEU A 64 -3.66 0.60 -3.04
N LEU A 65 -4.81 1.24 -3.00
CA LEU A 65 -6.05 0.77 -3.59
C LEU A 65 -6.27 1.47 -4.93
N ASN A 66 -6.41 0.69 -6.01
CA ASN A 66 -6.81 1.21 -7.30
C ASN A 66 -8.33 1.36 -7.31
N LEU A 67 -8.80 2.59 -7.43
CA LEU A 67 -10.22 2.92 -7.46
C LEU A 67 -10.76 2.84 -8.88
N LYS A 68 -11.98 2.31 -9.04
CA LYS A 68 -12.63 2.21 -10.34
C LYS A 68 -13.10 3.60 -10.79
N VAL A 69 -12.50 4.08 -11.87
CA VAL A 69 -12.94 5.31 -12.54
C VAL A 69 -14.04 4.98 -13.54
N MET A 70 -15.12 5.73 -13.49
CA MET A 70 -16.24 5.72 -14.44
C MET A 70 -16.36 7.10 -15.08
N GLY A 71 -17.00 7.19 -16.24
CA GLY A 71 -17.26 8.46 -16.91
C GLY A 71 -16.90 8.47 -18.39
N ASP A 72 -17.08 9.63 -19.01
CA ASP A 72 -16.89 9.88 -20.43
C ASP A 72 -16.20 11.25 -20.64
N GLU A 73 -16.36 11.87 -21.82
CA GLU A 73 -15.82 13.19 -22.13
C GLU A 73 -16.40 14.34 -21.28
N ARG A 74 -17.56 14.15 -20.64
CA ARG A 74 -18.19 15.15 -19.74
C ARG A 74 -17.56 15.17 -18.35
N GLY A 75 -16.82 14.11 -17.97
CA GLY A 75 -16.15 14.04 -16.68
C GLY A 75 -16.01 12.63 -16.14
N LYS A 76 -15.35 12.52 -14.98
CA LYS A 76 -15.05 11.25 -14.32
C LYS A 76 -15.70 11.18 -12.94
N LEU A 77 -16.02 9.96 -12.53
CA LEU A 77 -16.64 9.65 -11.24
C LEU A 77 -15.90 8.45 -10.62
N ILE A 78 -15.69 8.53 -9.31
CA ILE A 78 -15.24 7.40 -8.49
C ILE A 78 -16.24 7.24 -7.36
N SER A 79 -16.80 6.02 -7.21
CA SER A 79 -17.69 5.69 -6.11
C SER A 79 -16.93 4.88 -5.05
N LEU A 80 -17.07 5.28 -3.80
CA LEU A 80 -16.48 4.60 -2.65
C LEU A 80 -17.59 4.02 -1.78
N GLU A 81 -17.53 2.71 -1.55
CA GLU A 81 -18.55 1.97 -0.82
C GLU A 81 -17.90 1.17 0.31
N GLY A 82 -18.42 1.32 1.54
CA GLY A 82 -18.00 0.55 2.71
C GLY A 82 -18.20 -0.95 2.50
N GLY A 83 -17.25 -1.76 2.96
CA GLY A 83 -17.24 -3.19 2.78
C GLY A 83 -17.00 -3.70 1.35
N LYS A 84 -16.79 -2.79 0.37
CA LYS A 84 -16.54 -3.14 -1.04
C LYS A 84 -15.23 -2.53 -1.55
N SER A 85 -15.28 -1.25 -2.01
CA SER A 85 -14.08 -0.52 -2.44
C SER A 85 -13.25 -0.01 -1.25
N ILE A 86 -13.91 0.24 -0.12
CA ILE A 86 -13.31 0.57 1.17
C ILE A 86 -13.39 -0.67 2.06
N PRO A 87 -12.28 -1.15 2.67
CA PRO A 87 -12.22 -2.45 3.36
C PRO A 87 -12.89 -2.46 4.76
N PHE A 88 -13.59 -1.40 5.12
CA PHE A 88 -14.31 -1.24 6.39
C PHE A 88 -15.63 -0.49 6.21
N GLU A 89 -16.50 -0.51 7.22
CA GLU A 89 -17.70 0.32 7.30
C GLU A 89 -17.33 1.79 7.55
N ILE A 90 -17.88 2.68 6.73
CA ILE A 90 -17.57 4.11 6.81
C ILE A 90 -18.32 4.74 7.96
N ARG A 91 -17.60 5.22 8.99
CA ARG A 91 -18.18 5.94 10.13
C ARG A 91 -17.98 7.44 10.06
N ARG A 92 -16.90 7.89 9.40
CA ARG A 92 -16.57 9.31 9.31
C ARG A 92 -15.87 9.61 7.98
N VAL A 93 -16.21 10.76 7.40
CA VAL A 93 -15.50 11.35 6.26
C VAL A 93 -15.12 12.77 6.61
N TYR A 94 -13.90 13.17 6.28
CA TYR A 94 -13.41 14.53 6.44
C TYR A 94 -12.37 14.85 5.38
N TRP A 95 -12.06 16.12 5.22
CA TRP A 95 -11.06 16.57 4.26
C TRP A 95 -10.10 17.58 4.86
N ILE A 96 -8.90 17.58 4.29
CA ILE A 96 -7.81 18.49 4.60
C ILE A 96 -7.62 19.35 3.35
N TYR A 97 -7.66 20.65 3.49
CA TYR A 97 -7.55 21.59 2.38
C TYR A 97 -6.80 22.85 2.82
N ASP A 98 -6.54 23.77 1.89
CA ASP A 98 -5.72 24.96 2.11
C ASP A 98 -4.33 24.63 2.67
N THR A 99 -3.75 23.54 2.15
CA THR A 99 -2.44 23.08 2.59
C THR A 99 -1.32 23.91 1.98
N LEU A 100 -0.28 24.14 2.77
CA LEU A 100 0.95 24.80 2.35
C LEU A 100 2.08 23.77 2.20
N PRO A 101 3.06 24.00 1.32
CA PRO A 101 4.17 23.06 1.09
C PRO A 101 4.93 22.66 2.37
N ASP A 102 5.12 23.60 3.30
CA ASP A 102 5.84 23.39 4.55
C ASP A 102 4.90 23.11 5.74
N GLY A 103 3.62 22.88 5.47
CA GLY A 103 2.58 22.62 6.46
C GLY A 103 2.51 21.15 6.87
N ASP A 104 3.62 20.56 7.34
CA ASP A 104 3.67 19.18 7.81
C ASP A 104 2.59 18.88 8.85
N ARG A 105 1.95 17.73 8.75
CA ARG A 105 0.82 17.30 9.58
C ARG A 105 0.91 15.83 9.96
N GLY A 106 -0.06 15.37 10.76
CA GLY A 106 -0.11 14.01 11.25
C GLY A 106 0.65 13.91 12.56
N PHE A 107 1.83 13.28 12.57
CA PHE A 107 2.67 13.02 13.74
C PHE A 107 1.89 12.28 14.83
N HIS A 108 1.19 11.21 14.45
CA HIS A 108 0.44 10.37 15.37
C HIS A 108 0.21 8.97 14.81
N ALA A 109 -0.16 8.05 15.67
CA ALA A 109 -0.77 6.78 15.32
C ALA A 109 -2.20 6.70 15.89
N HIS A 110 -2.99 5.76 15.37
CA HIS A 110 -4.28 5.38 15.94
C HIS A 110 -4.22 3.95 16.45
N LYS A 111 -4.93 3.67 17.53
CA LYS A 111 -4.98 2.33 18.14
C LYS A 111 -5.77 1.34 17.27
N ASP A 112 -7.02 1.66 17.00
CA ASP A 112 -7.96 0.76 16.32
C ASP A 112 -8.55 1.34 15.03
N LEU A 113 -8.40 2.64 14.79
CA LEU A 113 -8.95 3.31 13.62
C LEU A 113 -8.17 2.95 12.36
N GLU A 114 -8.91 2.57 11.32
CA GLU A 114 -8.43 2.38 9.95
C GLU A 114 -8.82 3.58 9.09
N GLN A 115 -7.99 3.92 8.12
CA GLN A 115 -8.24 5.07 7.23
C GLN A 115 -8.00 4.72 5.78
N VAL A 116 -8.78 5.33 4.89
CA VAL A 116 -8.49 5.41 3.46
C VAL A 116 -8.39 6.88 3.07
N ILE A 117 -7.27 7.26 2.45
CA ILE A 117 -6.97 8.63 2.07
C ILE A 117 -6.87 8.74 0.55
N VAL A 118 -7.48 9.78 -0.02
CA VAL A 118 -7.44 10.09 -1.46
C VAL A 118 -6.96 11.52 -1.64
N ALA A 119 -5.96 11.73 -2.50
CA ALA A 119 -5.60 13.05 -2.97
C ALA A 119 -6.61 13.46 -4.06
N MET A 120 -7.59 14.29 -3.69
CA MET A 120 -8.60 14.80 -4.60
C MET A 120 -8.02 15.82 -5.59
N ASP A 121 -6.99 16.53 -5.14
CA ASP A 121 -6.26 17.53 -5.92
C ASP A 121 -4.86 17.68 -5.34
N GLY A 122 -3.86 17.97 -6.20
CA GLY A 122 -2.48 18.14 -5.79
C GLY A 122 -1.77 16.84 -5.37
N ALA A 123 -0.81 16.98 -4.47
CA ALA A 123 0.03 15.86 -4.02
C ALA A 123 0.44 16.02 -2.55
N CYS A 124 0.68 14.89 -1.89
CA CYS A 124 1.22 14.81 -0.53
C CYS A 124 2.03 13.52 -0.36
N GLU A 125 3.04 13.53 0.48
CA GLU A 125 3.80 12.35 0.89
C GLU A 125 3.37 11.91 2.29
N PHE A 126 3.09 10.63 2.43
CA PHE A 126 2.83 9.96 3.70
C PHE A 126 4.07 9.21 4.13
N VAL A 127 4.65 9.59 5.25
CA VAL A 127 5.68 8.79 5.92
C VAL A 127 4.95 7.86 6.88
N LEU A 128 5.01 6.55 6.61
CA LEU A 128 4.39 5.49 7.41
C LEU A 128 5.45 4.74 8.19
N ASP A 129 5.16 4.39 9.44
CA ASP A 129 6.09 3.71 10.32
C ASP A 129 5.34 2.71 11.23
N ASP A 130 5.74 1.44 11.23
CA ASP A 130 5.16 0.36 12.04
C ASP A 130 5.99 0.07 13.32
N GLY A 131 7.01 0.90 13.57
CA GLY A 131 7.97 0.73 14.67
C GLY A 131 9.17 -0.16 14.32
N LYS A 132 9.20 -0.77 13.13
CA LYS A 132 10.30 -1.59 12.61
C LYS A 132 10.84 -1.06 11.28
N LYS A 133 9.93 -0.63 10.40
CA LYS A 133 10.22 -0.09 9.07
C LYS A 133 9.57 1.28 8.91
N ARG A 134 10.17 2.11 8.06
CA ARG A 134 9.63 3.41 7.69
C ARG A 134 9.61 3.53 6.17
N GLU A 135 8.46 3.83 5.61
CA GLU A 135 8.26 3.94 4.18
C GLU A 135 7.57 5.25 3.80
N VAL A 136 7.84 5.73 2.58
CA VAL A 136 7.25 6.96 2.05
C VAL A 136 6.33 6.59 0.89
N VAL A 137 5.08 7.03 0.98
CA VAL A 137 4.05 6.83 -0.03
C VAL A 137 3.58 8.18 -0.54
N ARG A 138 3.68 8.43 -1.85
CA ARG A 138 3.20 9.65 -2.47
C ARG A 138 1.80 9.44 -3.05
N LEU A 139 0.85 10.29 -2.64
CA LEU A 139 -0.46 10.41 -3.24
C LEU A 139 -0.51 11.66 -4.13
N ASN A 140 -0.87 11.50 -5.40
CA ASN A 140 -0.95 12.56 -6.39
C ASN A 140 -2.01 12.32 -7.46
N ARG A 141 -2.92 11.37 -7.22
CA ARG A 141 -3.97 10.97 -8.16
C ARG A 141 -5.24 10.61 -7.39
N PRO A 142 -6.43 11.01 -7.88
CA PRO A 142 -7.70 10.69 -7.21
C PRO A 142 -8.15 9.23 -7.39
N ASP A 143 -7.57 8.48 -8.33
CA ASP A 143 -7.89 7.07 -8.60
C ASP A 143 -6.97 6.08 -7.85
N ILE A 144 -6.05 6.59 -7.02
CA ILE A 144 -5.23 5.79 -6.11
C ILE A 144 -5.50 6.26 -4.68
N ALA A 145 -6.00 5.35 -3.85
CA ALA A 145 -6.18 5.62 -2.44
C ALA A 145 -5.12 4.91 -1.58
N LEU A 146 -4.77 5.52 -0.46
CA LEU A 146 -3.91 4.92 0.55
C LEU A 146 -4.77 4.41 1.70
N TYR A 147 -4.83 3.09 1.89
CA TYR A 147 -5.31 2.47 3.12
C TYR A 147 -4.18 2.45 4.15
N ILE A 148 -4.49 2.85 5.38
CA ILE A 148 -3.60 2.76 6.55
C ILE A 148 -4.35 2.01 7.64
N GLY A 149 -3.77 0.90 8.09
CA GLY A 149 -4.29 0.08 9.16
C GLY A 149 -4.01 0.64 10.57
N LYS A 150 -4.30 -0.21 11.54
CA LYS A 150 -4.16 0.08 12.99
C LYS A 150 -2.70 0.19 13.39
N ASN A 151 -2.46 0.92 14.49
CA ASN A 151 -1.13 1.03 15.11
C ASN A 151 -0.02 1.41 14.10
N MET A 152 -0.35 2.27 13.15
CA MET A 152 0.58 2.79 12.16
C MET A 152 0.83 4.27 12.42
N TRP A 153 2.07 4.67 12.70
CA TRP A 153 2.46 6.07 12.77
C TRP A 153 2.44 6.69 11.39
N ARG A 154 1.93 7.90 11.29
CA ARG A 154 1.86 8.64 10.02
C ARG A 154 2.25 10.09 10.16
N GLU A 155 2.98 10.57 9.17
CA GLU A 155 3.29 11.96 8.96
C GLU A 155 2.87 12.32 7.53
N MET A 156 2.35 13.50 7.32
CA MET A 156 2.01 14.04 5.99
C MET A 156 2.94 15.21 5.70
N LYS A 157 3.68 15.12 4.61
CA LYS A 157 4.75 16.07 4.25
C LYS A 157 4.70 16.43 2.77
N HIS A 158 5.49 17.44 2.41
CA HIS A 158 5.69 17.84 1.02
C HIS A 158 4.37 18.03 0.26
N PHE A 159 3.43 18.72 0.89
CA PHE A 159 2.19 19.07 0.21
C PHE A 159 2.48 19.94 -1.01
N SER A 160 1.84 19.68 -2.15
CA SER A 160 1.74 20.72 -3.16
C SER A 160 0.83 21.84 -2.66
N TYR A 161 1.05 23.05 -3.16
CA TYR A 161 0.20 24.17 -2.81
C TYR A 161 -1.28 23.86 -3.12
N GLY A 162 -2.16 24.08 -2.15
CA GLY A 162 -3.61 23.86 -2.29
C GLY A 162 -4.02 22.39 -2.42
N CYS A 163 -3.17 21.44 -2.07
CA CYS A 163 -3.52 20.00 -2.06
C CYS A 163 -4.78 19.75 -1.21
N LYS A 164 -5.66 18.90 -1.73
CA LYS A 164 -6.91 18.52 -1.06
C LYS A 164 -6.94 17.02 -0.84
N LEU A 165 -7.00 16.61 0.42
CA LEU A 165 -7.12 15.20 0.80
C LEU A 165 -8.52 14.93 1.34
N MET A 166 -9.16 13.87 0.87
CA MET A 166 -10.33 13.27 1.50
C MET A 166 -9.89 12.09 2.34
N VAL A 167 -10.36 12.02 3.57
CA VAL A 167 -10.06 10.94 4.51
C VAL A 167 -11.36 10.26 4.92
N ILE A 168 -11.39 8.95 4.77
CA ILE A 168 -12.49 8.06 5.15
C ILE A 168 -11.99 7.23 6.33
N ALA A 169 -12.77 7.12 7.38
CA ALA A 169 -12.37 6.48 8.64
C ALA A 169 -13.39 5.44 9.09
N SER A 170 -12.90 4.36 9.68
CA SER A 170 -13.67 3.24 10.20
C SER A 170 -14.40 3.57 11.52
N GLU A 171 -13.98 4.64 12.22
CA GLU A 171 -14.53 5.01 13.51
C GLU A 171 -14.92 6.48 13.59
N HIS A 172 -15.80 6.81 14.52
CA HIS A 172 -16.09 8.18 14.92
C HIS A 172 -14.85 8.84 15.54
N TYR A 173 -14.87 10.16 15.61
CA TYR A 173 -13.78 10.87 16.26
C TYR A 173 -13.75 10.59 17.77
N ASP A 174 -12.62 10.08 18.23
CA ASP A 174 -12.29 9.95 19.65
C ASP A 174 -10.81 10.34 19.85
N GLU A 175 -10.53 11.34 20.68
CA GLU A 175 -9.16 11.75 20.99
C GLU A 175 -8.36 10.64 21.68
N LYS A 176 -9.01 9.73 22.40
CA LYS A 176 -8.37 8.59 23.08
C LYS A 176 -7.76 7.56 22.11
N GLU A 177 -8.18 7.59 20.86
CA GLU A 177 -7.61 6.79 19.77
C GLU A 177 -6.22 7.25 19.35
N TYR A 178 -5.87 8.52 19.63
CA TYR A 178 -4.62 9.09 19.16
C TYR A 178 -3.44 8.75 20.08
N ILE A 179 -2.34 8.31 19.48
CA ILE A 179 -1.03 8.20 20.11
C ILE A 179 -0.16 9.29 19.48
N ARG A 180 0.06 10.41 20.21
CA ARG A 180 0.78 11.58 19.70
C ARG A 180 2.26 11.61 20.11
N ASP A 181 2.64 10.79 21.07
CA ASP A 181 4.03 10.62 21.49
C ASP A 181 4.64 9.42 20.74
N TYR A 182 5.71 9.68 20.00
CA TYR A 182 6.36 8.65 19.18
C TYR A 182 7.01 7.56 20.05
N GLN A 183 7.51 7.88 21.26
CA GLN A 183 8.07 6.87 22.17
C GLN A 183 6.98 5.97 22.77
N VAL A 184 5.81 6.54 23.03
CA VAL A 184 4.62 5.76 23.44
C VAL A 184 4.18 4.84 22.30
N PHE A 185 4.16 5.33 21.06
CA PHE A 185 3.88 4.52 19.87
C PHE A 185 4.87 3.36 19.76
N LEU A 186 6.18 3.60 19.83
CA LEU A 186 7.19 2.54 19.74
C LEU A 186 7.02 1.46 20.83
N LYS A 187 6.58 1.85 22.04
CA LYS A 187 6.28 0.88 23.11
C LYS A 187 5.02 0.06 22.82
N SER A 188 4.02 0.64 22.15
CA SER A 188 2.75 -0.05 21.83
C SER A 188 2.91 -1.12 20.75
N VAL A 189 3.86 -0.94 19.82
CA VAL A 189 4.09 -1.89 18.69
C VAL A 189 5.20 -2.92 18.95
N LYS A 190 5.97 -2.79 20.03
CA LYS A 190 7.04 -3.73 20.46
C LYS A 190 6.53 -4.96 21.21
N ARG A 191 5.30 -5.39 20.95
CA ARG A 191 4.76 -6.61 21.59
C ARG A 191 5.13 -7.86 20.83
#